data_f0e9066387ae8b50e12879c784b9241a
#
_entry.id   f0e9066387ae8b50e12879c784b9241a
#
_cell.length_a   1.000
_cell.length_b   1.000
_cell.length_c   1.000
_cell.angle_alpha   90.00
_cell.angle_beta   90.00
_cell.angle_gamma   90.00
#
_symmetry.space_group_name_H-M   'P 1'
#
loop_
_entity.id
_entity.type
_entity.pdbx_description
1 polymer ?
#
loop_
_entity_poly.entity_id
_entity_poly.type
_entity_poly.pdbx_seq_one_letter_code
_entity_poly.pdbx_strand_id
1 'polypeptide(L)'
;MLLCGCRSTRRAEAPVGPHLRVLTYNVNWGAPEAETAAQIIRESRADVVCLQETTTQWESFLRAALRREYPLAEFRNSKGRMGGGLAFLSKVPAREIAYVPSDTGWFDGWIADFETPIGTVQVLNVHLRPPISDHGSWVSGYVSTRDDRVQEMERFWNHRRDGVPMLVAGDFNDGENSRVLHWLQQRGMVNALPQFDRSTPTWKWKTSVATLSRRMDHVVYSPELHCRSARVISAGASDHFPVEAVFTRTPMASAR
;
A
#
# COMPACT_ATOMS: atom_id res chain seq x y z
N MET A 1 -20.48 -28.83 10.17
CA MET A 1 -19.06 -29.16 10.32
C MET A 1 -18.34 -28.50 9.13
N LEU A 2 -17.94 -27.24 9.28
CA LEU A 2 -17.25 -26.48 8.25
C LEU A 2 -15.77 -26.87 8.31
N LEU A 3 -15.31 -27.56 7.28
CA LEU A 3 -13.88 -27.82 7.07
C LEU A 3 -13.17 -26.48 6.86
N CYS A 4 -12.54 -25.98 7.91
CA CYS A 4 -11.59 -24.89 7.84
C CYS A 4 -10.35 -25.41 7.09
N GLY A 5 -10.38 -25.32 5.75
CA GLY A 5 -9.25 -25.69 4.92
C GLY A 5 -8.08 -24.76 5.22
N CYS A 6 -7.09 -25.24 5.95
CA CYS A 6 -5.77 -24.61 6.05
C CYS A 6 -5.19 -24.50 4.65
N ARG A 7 -5.46 -23.38 3.94
CA ARG A 7 -4.74 -23.09 2.70
C ARG A 7 -3.29 -22.83 3.08
N SER A 8 -2.38 -23.70 2.66
CA SER A 8 -0.94 -23.45 2.81
C SER A 8 -0.55 -22.14 2.12
N THR A 9 0.44 -21.44 2.66
CA THR A 9 1.03 -20.28 1.97
C THR A 9 1.75 -20.75 0.70
N ARG A 10 1.68 -19.92 -0.34
CA ARG A 10 2.44 -20.14 -1.58
C ARG A 10 3.93 -19.94 -1.29
N ARG A 11 4.78 -20.72 -1.93
CA ARG A 11 6.21 -20.43 -1.92
C ARG A 11 6.48 -19.24 -2.81
N ALA A 12 7.29 -18.27 -2.32
CA ALA A 12 7.75 -17.17 -3.13
C ALA A 12 8.58 -17.70 -4.31
N GLU A 13 8.29 -17.20 -5.52
CA GLU A 13 8.98 -17.58 -6.75
C GLU A 13 9.77 -16.40 -7.25
N ALA A 14 11.04 -16.62 -7.63
CA ALA A 14 11.80 -15.60 -8.31
C ALA A 14 11.12 -15.31 -9.68
N PRO A 15 10.90 -14.04 -10.03
CA PRO A 15 10.31 -13.72 -11.31
C PRO A 15 11.28 -14.09 -12.44
N VAL A 16 10.75 -14.77 -13.46
CA VAL A 16 11.46 -15.04 -14.71
C VAL A 16 10.87 -14.09 -15.76
N GLY A 17 11.73 -13.28 -16.39
CA GLY A 17 11.31 -12.29 -17.38
C GLY A 17 10.80 -10.96 -16.80
N PRO A 18 10.06 -10.17 -17.60
CA PRO A 18 9.55 -8.88 -17.18
C PRO A 18 8.66 -8.98 -15.93
N HIS A 19 8.91 -8.12 -14.96
CA HIS A 19 8.16 -8.07 -13.71
C HIS A 19 8.08 -6.64 -13.17
N LEU A 20 7.16 -6.41 -12.26
CA LEU A 20 6.98 -5.17 -11.51
C LEU A 20 7.13 -5.47 -10.03
N ARG A 21 8.02 -4.78 -9.36
CA ARG A 21 8.19 -4.80 -7.91
C ARG A 21 7.61 -3.54 -7.30
N VAL A 22 6.70 -3.69 -6.36
CA VAL A 22 6.04 -2.58 -5.66
C VAL A 22 6.33 -2.68 -4.17
N LEU A 23 6.59 -1.53 -3.56
CA LEU A 23 6.73 -1.35 -2.11
C LEU A 23 5.66 -0.36 -1.64
N THR A 24 4.98 -0.67 -0.54
CA THR A 24 4.22 0.33 0.22
C THR A 24 4.83 0.48 1.61
N TYR A 25 4.90 1.72 2.09
CA TYR A 25 5.49 2.04 3.38
C TYR A 25 4.89 3.32 3.98
N ASN A 26 4.16 3.18 5.08
CA ASN A 26 3.84 4.30 5.94
C ASN A 26 5.11 4.68 6.72
N VAL A 27 5.72 5.83 6.38
CA VAL A 27 7.02 6.23 6.94
C VAL A 27 6.92 6.87 8.32
N ASN A 28 5.71 7.09 8.81
CA ASN A 28 5.39 7.81 10.05
C ASN A 28 5.90 9.27 10.03
N TRP A 29 5.00 10.22 9.95
CA TRP A 29 5.29 11.66 9.86
C TRP A 29 6.22 12.18 10.98
N GLY A 30 6.22 11.53 12.13
CA GLY A 30 7.03 11.86 13.30
C GLY A 30 8.30 11.02 13.47
N ALA A 31 8.60 10.08 12.55
CA ALA A 31 9.74 9.19 12.70
C ALA A 31 11.06 9.92 12.41
N PRO A 32 12.07 9.79 13.30
CA PRO A 32 13.31 10.54 13.19
C PRO A 32 14.35 9.92 12.23
N GLU A 33 14.17 8.68 11.75
CA GLU A 33 15.19 7.90 11.06
C GLU A 33 14.97 7.81 9.55
N ALA A 34 15.06 8.96 8.87
CA ALA A 34 14.85 9.04 7.43
C ALA A 34 15.92 8.25 6.63
N GLU A 35 17.15 8.16 7.13
CA GLU A 35 18.23 7.35 6.53
C GLU A 35 17.87 5.87 6.47
N THR A 36 17.35 5.33 7.56
CA THR A 36 16.91 3.93 7.63
C THR A 36 15.80 3.64 6.63
N ALA A 37 14.82 4.54 6.51
CA ALA A 37 13.75 4.41 5.52
C ALA A 37 14.30 4.45 4.09
N ALA A 38 15.22 5.39 3.78
CA ALA A 38 15.85 5.46 2.47
C ALA A 38 16.67 4.21 2.15
N GLN A 39 17.36 3.64 3.13
CA GLN A 39 18.09 2.38 2.97
C GLN A 39 17.16 1.22 2.64
N ILE A 40 16.06 1.06 3.38
CA ILE A 40 15.03 0.02 3.14
C ILE A 40 14.46 0.16 1.74
N ILE A 41 14.08 1.38 1.33
CA ILE A 41 13.56 1.65 -0.01
C ILE A 41 14.59 1.25 -1.08
N ARG A 42 15.86 1.61 -0.90
CA ARG A 42 16.96 1.26 -1.84
C ARG A 42 17.15 -0.25 -1.93
N GLU A 43 17.21 -0.95 -0.79
CA GLU A 43 17.43 -2.39 -0.70
C GLU A 43 16.26 -3.22 -1.23
N SER A 44 15.04 -2.70 -1.14
CA SER A 44 13.85 -3.33 -1.73
C SER A 44 13.97 -3.48 -3.25
N ARG A 45 14.71 -2.59 -3.91
CA ARG A 45 14.84 -2.47 -5.37
C ARG A 45 13.48 -2.33 -6.06
N ALA A 46 12.45 -1.84 -5.36
CA ALA A 46 11.14 -1.63 -5.93
C ALA A 46 11.20 -0.73 -7.17
N ASP A 47 10.34 -1.00 -8.15
CA ASP A 47 10.20 -0.16 -9.34
C ASP A 47 9.27 1.01 -9.07
N VAL A 48 8.25 0.78 -8.23
CA VAL A 48 7.31 1.78 -7.74
C VAL A 48 7.20 1.66 -6.21
N VAL A 49 7.30 2.81 -5.53
CA VAL A 49 7.16 2.93 -4.08
C VAL A 49 5.99 3.85 -3.77
N CYS A 50 5.06 3.37 -2.95
CA CYS A 50 3.93 4.10 -2.41
C CYS A 50 4.25 4.47 -0.95
N LEU A 51 4.35 5.76 -0.64
CA LEU A 51 4.60 6.21 0.72
C LEU A 51 3.36 6.90 1.28
N GLN A 52 3.13 6.72 2.58
CA GLN A 52 2.12 7.38 3.38
C GLN A 52 2.79 8.13 4.51
N GLU A 53 2.12 9.13 5.05
CA GLU A 53 2.59 9.99 6.14
C GLU A 53 3.85 10.80 5.79
N THR A 54 4.03 11.14 4.53
CA THR A 54 5.12 12.02 4.12
C THR A 54 4.86 13.46 4.55
N THR A 55 5.96 14.19 4.78
CA THR A 55 5.97 15.62 5.12
C THR A 55 6.95 16.35 4.20
N THR A 56 6.96 17.66 4.22
CA THR A 56 7.98 18.45 3.50
C THR A 56 9.41 18.05 3.90
N GLN A 57 9.62 17.67 5.17
CA GLN A 57 10.93 17.18 5.63
C GLN A 57 11.28 15.84 5.01
N TRP A 58 10.32 14.88 4.98
CA TRP A 58 10.46 13.60 4.29
C TRP A 58 10.74 13.80 2.79
N GLU A 59 9.99 14.70 2.14
CA GLU A 59 10.20 15.02 0.73
C GLU A 59 11.62 15.51 0.46
N SER A 60 12.07 16.53 1.20
CA SER A 60 13.41 17.09 1.02
C SER A 60 14.51 16.05 1.19
N PHE A 61 14.37 15.20 2.20
CA PHE A 61 15.36 14.16 2.47
C PHE A 61 15.36 13.06 1.40
N LEU A 62 14.20 12.47 1.10
CA LEU A 62 14.10 11.34 0.18
C LEU A 62 14.44 11.73 -1.27
N ARG A 63 14.05 12.93 -1.72
CA ARG A 63 14.49 13.45 -3.03
C ARG A 63 16.01 13.51 -3.13
N ALA A 64 16.70 13.96 -2.11
CA ALA A 64 18.16 14.04 -2.11
C ALA A 64 18.81 12.64 -2.02
N ALA A 65 18.34 11.80 -1.08
CA ALA A 65 18.93 10.51 -0.78
C ALA A 65 18.73 9.47 -1.89
N LEU A 66 17.59 9.52 -2.62
CA LEU A 66 17.19 8.50 -3.57
C LEU A 66 17.15 8.96 -5.03
N ARG A 67 17.66 10.17 -5.35
CA ARG A 67 17.59 10.77 -6.69
C ARG A 67 18.19 9.92 -7.82
N ARG A 68 19.18 9.06 -7.48
CA ARG A 68 19.86 8.21 -8.47
C ARG A 68 19.03 6.98 -8.81
N GLU A 69 18.38 6.42 -7.80
CA GLU A 69 17.59 5.19 -7.93
C GLU A 69 16.17 5.47 -8.43
N TYR A 70 15.60 6.62 -8.04
CA TYR A 70 14.23 7.00 -8.37
C TYR A 70 14.20 8.39 -9.04
N PRO A 71 14.36 8.43 -10.36
CA PRO A 71 14.35 9.70 -11.11
C PRO A 71 13.00 10.43 -11.03
N LEU A 72 11.90 9.69 -10.81
CA LEU A 72 10.60 10.26 -10.50
C LEU A 72 10.35 10.14 -8.99
N ALA A 73 10.14 11.27 -8.35
CA ALA A 73 9.79 11.36 -6.93
C ALA A 73 8.75 12.48 -6.77
N GLU A 74 7.49 12.10 -6.63
CA GLU A 74 6.38 13.03 -6.52
C GLU A 74 5.78 12.95 -5.13
N PHE A 75 5.47 14.13 -4.54
CA PHE A 75 4.94 14.26 -3.20
C PHE A 75 3.69 15.14 -3.21
N ARG A 76 2.70 14.73 -2.45
CA ARG A 76 1.48 15.48 -2.17
C ARG A 76 1.35 15.62 -0.65
N ASN A 77 1.89 16.73 -0.13
CA ASN A 77 1.84 17.01 1.29
C ASN A 77 0.47 17.58 1.66
N SER A 78 -0.16 17.01 2.68
CA SER A 78 -1.47 17.47 3.15
C SER A 78 -1.41 18.89 3.72
N LYS A 79 -2.34 19.74 3.27
CA LYS A 79 -2.50 21.10 3.78
C LYS A 79 -3.46 21.11 4.98
N GLY A 80 -3.04 20.64 6.13
CA GLY A 80 -3.85 20.83 7.33
C GLY A 80 -4.04 19.63 8.25
N ARG A 81 -3.60 18.43 7.85
CA ARG A 81 -3.63 17.26 8.72
C ARG A 81 -2.27 16.58 8.73
N MET A 82 -1.67 16.44 9.93
CA MET A 82 -0.44 15.68 10.11
C MET A 82 -0.69 14.21 9.69
N GLY A 83 0.28 13.60 9.02
CA GLY A 83 0.16 12.23 8.53
C GLY A 83 -0.61 12.07 7.20
N GLY A 84 -1.13 13.16 6.59
CA GLY A 84 -1.91 13.07 5.35
C GLY A 84 -1.10 13.08 4.06
N GLY A 85 0.22 13.19 4.11
CA GLY A 85 1.05 13.24 2.90
C GLY A 85 1.22 11.88 2.23
N LEU A 86 1.14 11.88 0.89
CA LEU A 86 1.40 10.73 0.03
C LEU A 86 2.59 10.99 -0.88
N ALA A 87 3.30 9.94 -1.25
CA ALA A 87 4.33 10.05 -2.29
C ALA A 87 4.37 8.81 -3.20
N PHE A 88 4.82 9.06 -4.43
CA PHE A 88 5.30 8.03 -5.35
C PHE A 88 6.79 8.27 -5.63
N LEU A 89 7.59 7.20 -5.47
CA LEU A 89 8.93 7.14 -6.03
C LEU A 89 8.92 6.09 -7.13
N SER A 90 9.51 6.37 -8.28
CA SER A 90 9.46 5.45 -9.41
C SER A 90 10.75 5.45 -10.23
N LYS A 91 11.15 4.26 -10.68
CA LYS A 91 12.21 4.03 -11.67
C LYS A 91 11.70 4.14 -13.10
N VAL A 92 10.37 4.07 -13.27
CA VAL A 92 9.71 4.06 -14.57
C VAL A 92 8.88 5.32 -14.75
N PRO A 93 8.58 5.73 -16.00
CA PRO A 93 7.71 6.87 -16.27
C PRO A 93 6.34 6.69 -15.63
N ALA A 94 5.77 7.77 -15.14
CA ALA A 94 4.43 7.80 -14.57
C ALA A 94 3.64 9.00 -15.08
N ARG A 95 2.31 8.82 -15.06
CA ARG A 95 1.35 9.88 -15.36
C ARG A 95 0.28 9.90 -14.27
N GLU A 96 0.10 11.05 -13.61
CA GLU A 96 -0.99 11.24 -12.68
C GLU A 96 -2.34 11.07 -13.40
N ILE A 97 -3.25 10.32 -12.78
CA ILE A 97 -4.63 10.17 -13.23
C ILE A 97 -5.55 11.03 -12.39
N ALA A 98 -5.43 10.91 -11.05
CA ALA A 98 -6.22 11.72 -10.13
C ALA A 98 -5.56 11.80 -8.76
N TYR A 99 -5.63 12.98 -8.15
CA TYR A 99 -5.43 13.17 -6.72
C TYR A 99 -6.80 13.51 -6.12
N VAL A 100 -7.33 12.62 -5.31
CA VAL A 100 -8.74 12.63 -4.90
C VAL A 100 -8.85 12.98 -3.42
N PRO A 101 -9.40 14.16 -3.09
CA PRO A 101 -9.64 14.54 -1.70
C PRO A 101 -10.60 13.58 -1.00
N SER A 102 -10.33 13.31 0.28
CA SER A 102 -11.22 12.54 1.13
C SER A 102 -12.47 13.34 1.51
N ASP A 103 -13.64 12.71 1.43
CA ASP A 103 -14.91 13.31 1.92
C ASP A 103 -15.06 13.20 3.44
N THR A 104 -14.34 12.27 4.07
CA THR A 104 -14.32 12.12 5.53
C THR A 104 -13.45 13.18 6.20
N GLY A 105 -12.71 13.97 5.40
CA GLY A 105 -11.77 14.97 5.89
C GLY A 105 -10.52 14.37 6.52
N TRP A 106 -10.22 13.06 6.25
CA TRP A 106 -9.00 12.41 6.71
C TRP A 106 -7.91 12.48 5.64
N PHE A 107 -7.67 11.45 4.88
CA PHE A 107 -6.54 11.38 3.97
C PHE A 107 -6.99 11.17 2.53
N ASP A 108 -6.25 11.73 1.61
CA ASP A 108 -6.56 11.71 0.19
C ASP A 108 -6.10 10.39 -0.46
N GLY A 109 -6.63 10.08 -1.65
CA GLY A 109 -6.16 8.99 -2.49
C GLY A 109 -5.43 9.52 -3.72
N TRP A 110 -4.43 8.79 -4.19
CA TRP A 110 -3.65 9.20 -5.35
C TRP A 110 -3.48 8.08 -6.35
N ILE A 111 -3.93 8.31 -7.60
CA ILE A 111 -3.90 7.35 -8.68
C ILE A 111 -2.93 7.84 -9.76
N ALA A 112 -2.04 6.95 -10.19
CA ALA A 112 -1.14 7.18 -11.31
C ALA A 112 -0.99 5.91 -12.16
N ASP A 113 -0.79 6.08 -13.47
CA ASP A 113 -0.37 5.04 -14.41
C ASP A 113 1.15 4.99 -14.47
N PHE A 114 1.72 3.79 -14.44
CA PHE A 114 3.15 3.54 -14.55
C PHE A 114 3.44 2.69 -15.80
N GLU A 115 4.39 3.14 -16.63
CA GLU A 115 4.84 2.40 -17.81
C GLU A 115 5.91 1.38 -17.38
N THR A 116 5.48 0.19 -17.06
CA THR A 116 6.31 -0.86 -16.44
C THR A 116 6.80 -1.89 -17.46
N PRO A 117 7.81 -2.73 -17.12
CA PRO A 117 8.22 -3.84 -17.97
C PRO A 117 7.10 -4.85 -18.31
N ILE A 118 6.01 -4.85 -17.55
CA ILE A 118 4.84 -5.71 -17.79
C ILE A 118 3.67 -4.97 -18.44
N GLY A 119 3.95 -3.79 -19.02
CA GLY A 119 2.96 -2.87 -19.61
C GLY A 119 2.46 -1.84 -18.61
N THR A 120 1.52 -1.00 -19.04
CA THR A 120 0.93 0.02 -18.16
C THR A 120 0.19 -0.65 -16.99
N VAL A 121 0.50 -0.20 -15.78
CA VAL A 121 -0.17 -0.61 -14.54
C VAL A 121 -0.60 0.63 -13.79
N GLN A 122 -1.86 0.68 -13.40
CA GLN A 122 -2.39 1.75 -12.57
C GLN A 122 -2.18 1.42 -11.10
N VAL A 123 -1.70 2.39 -10.33
CA VAL A 123 -1.48 2.25 -8.88
C VAL A 123 -2.27 3.32 -8.15
N LEU A 124 -3.12 2.88 -7.23
CA LEU A 124 -3.79 3.73 -6.25
C LEU A 124 -3.02 3.63 -4.92
N ASN A 125 -2.38 4.71 -4.53
CA ASN A 125 -1.76 4.88 -3.22
C ASN A 125 -2.81 5.41 -2.25
N VAL A 126 -3.01 4.71 -1.14
CA VAL A 126 -4.02 5.04 -0.13
C VAL A 126 -3.43 5.16 1.27
N HIS A 127 -4.00 6.07 2.04
CA HIS A 127 -3.95 6.08 3.48
C HIS A 127 -5.40 6.29 3.94
N LEU A 128 -6.08 5.22 4.35
CA LEU A 128 -7.49 5.29 4.73
C LEU A 128 -7.67 5.80 6.16
N ARG A 129 -8.87 6.28 6.48
CA ARG A 129 -9.22 6.79 7.80
C ARG A 129 -8.74 5.87 8.93
N PRO A 130 -7.93 6.38 9.89
CA PRO A 130 -7.47 5.57 11.02
C PRO A 130 -8.64 5.12 11.89
N PRO A 131 -8.52 4.01 12.62
CA PRO A 131 -9.56 3.46 13.48
C PRO A 131 -9.69 4.24 14.79
N ILE A 132 -9.82 5.57 14.69
CA ILE A 132 -9.96 6.49 15.82
C ILE A 132 -11.34 7.13 15.73
N SER A 133 -12.14 7.02 16.81
CA SER A 133 -13.42 7.72 16.89
C SER A 133 -13.19 9.23 16.98
N ASP A 134 -14.24 10.01 16.69
CA ASP A 134 -14.20 11.47 16.80
C ASP A 134 -13.87 11.96 18.23
N HIS A 135 -14.03 11.09 19.23
CA HIS A 135 -13.65 11.32 20.64
C HIS A 135 -12.28 10.73 21.01
N GLY A 136 -11.46 10.30 20.03
CA GLY A 136 -10.10 9.80 20.26
C GLY A 136 -9.98 8.35 20.73
N SER A 137 -11.08 7.58 20.80
CA SER A 137 -11.05 6.18 21.22
C SER A 137 -10.73 5.22 20.08
N TRP A 138 -9.72 4.39 20.22
CA TRP A 138 -9.37 3.32 19.28
C TRP A 138 -10.36 2.15 19.30
N VAL A 139 -10.90 1.82 20.47
CA VAL A 139 -11.81 0.66 20.61
C VAL A 139 -13.14 0.92 19.93
N SER A 140 -13.78 2.07 20.18
CA SER A 140 -15.01 2.45 19.49
C SER A 140 -14.75 2.88 18.05
N GLY A 141 -13.63 3.54 17.77
CA GLY A 141 -13.24 3.98 16.45
C GLY A 141 -13.06 2.84 15.46
N TYR A 142 -12.48 1.71 15.89
CA TYR A 142 -12.28 0.56 15.00
C TYR A 142 -13.62 0.04 14.40
N VAL A 143 -14.69 0.11 15.14
CA VAL A 143 -16.03 -0.31 14.65
C VAL A 143 -16.73 0.82 13.90
N SER A 144 -16.73 2.04 14.44
CA SER A 144 -17.51 3.16 13.92
C SER A 144 -16.97 3.70 12.57
N THR A 145 -15.68 3.54 12.28
CA THR A 145 -15.05 4.07 11.06
C THR A 145 -14.90 3.05 9.93
N ARG A 146 -15.49 1.86 10.07
CA ARG A 146 -15.38 0.81 9.04
C ARG A 146 -16.04 1.19 7.72
N ASP A 147 -17.18 1.84 7.80
CA ASP A 147 -17.93 2.25 6.62
C ASP A 147 -17.28 3.44 5.93
N ASP A 148 -16.65 4.32 6.69
CA ASP A 148 -15.90 5.45 6.14
C ASP A 148 -14.76 4.99 5.24
N ARG A 149 -13.99 3.97 5.67
CA ARG A 149 -12.92 3.40 4.85
C ARG A 149 -13.44 2.78 3.54
N VAL A 150 -14.63 2.19 3.56
CA VAL A 150 -15.28 1.70 2.32
C VAL A 150 -15.68 2.86 1.43
N GLN A 151 -16.27 3.93 1.98
CA GLN A 151 -16.68 5.12 1.22
C GLN A 151 -15.47 5.83 0.61
N GLU A 152 -14.37 6.00 1.37
CA GLU A 152 -13.11 6.55 0.86
C GLU A 152 -12.57 5.70 -0.30
N MET A 153 -12.50 4.38 -0.12
CA MET A 153 -12.03 3.47 -1.17
C MET A 153 -12.92 3.54 -2.41
N GLU A 154 -14.24 3.56 -2.26
CA GLU A 154 -15.19 3.68 -3.36
C GLU A 154 -15.02 4.99 -4.12
N ARG A 155 -14.86 6.09 -3.40
CA ARG A 155 -14.59 7.40 -3.99
C ARG A 155 -13.31 7.37 -4.81
N PHE A 156 -12.19 6.88 -4.26
CA PHE A 156 -10.91 6.80 -4.96
C PHE A 156 -11.00 5.88 -6.18
N TRP A 157 -11.63 4.72 -6.02
CA TRP A 157 -11.85 3.72 -7.05
C TRP A 157 -12.57 4.28 -8.29
N ASN A 158 -13.53 5.17 -8.10
CA ASN A 158 -14.32 5.75 -9.18
C ASN A 158 -13.50 6.66 -10.13
N HIS A 159 -12.28 7.02 -9.76
CA HIS A 159 -11.37 7.79 -10.61
C HIS A 159 -10.40 6.90 -11.40
N ARG A 160 -10.43 5.57 -11.22
CA ARG A 160 -9.59 4.66 -11.98
C ARG A 160 -9.95 4.64 -13.46
N ARG A 161 -9.00 4.22 -14.27
CA ARG A 161 -9.24 3.92 -15.68
C ARG A 161 -9.64 2.46 -15.82
N ASP A 162 -10.73 2.19 -16.53
CA ASP A 162 -11.16 0.82 -16.84
C ASP A 162 -10.22 0.16 -17.86
N GLY A 163 -10.09 -1.17 -17.77
CA GLY A 163 -9.28 -1.96 -18.70
C GLY A 163 -7.76 -1.87 -18.49
N VAL A 164 -7.30 -1.13 -17.49
CA VAL A 164 -5.88 -1.06 -17.10
C VAL A 164 -5.69 -1.91 -15.85
N PRO A 165 -4.73 -2.87 -15.82
CA PRO A 165 -4.40 -3.61 -14.61
C PRO A 165 -4.08 -2.68 -13.45
N MET A 166 -4.59 -3.02 -12.28
CA MET A 166 -4.56 -2.12 -11.14
C MET A 166 -3.93 -2.76 -9.91
N LEU A 167 -3.21 -1.93 -9.17
CA LEU A 167 -2.77 -2.17 -7.80
C LEU A 167 -3.41 -1.13 -6.88
N VAL A 168 -3.82 -1.55 -5.71
CA VAL A 168 -4.14 -0.67 -4.58
C VAL A 168 -3.13 -0.98 -3.49
N ALA A 169 -2.31 -0.02 -3.12
CA ALA A 169 -1.24 -0.19 -2.15
C ALA A 169 -1.27 0.94 -1.12
N GLY A 170 -1.03 0.62 0.14
CA GLY A 170 -1.00 1.63 1.19
C GLY A 170 -1.36 1.11 2.57
N ASP A 171 -1.55 2.07 3.47
CA ASP A 171 -2.10 1.87 4.79
C ASP A 171 -3.63 1.93 4.72
N PHE A 172 -4.26 0.77 4.88
CA PHE A 172 -5.71 0.65 4.90
C PHE A 172 -6.32 0.94 6.28
N ASN A 173 -5.47 1.07 7.29
CA ASN A 173 -5.89 1.23 8.68
C ASN A 173 -6.91 0.16 9.13
N ASP A 174 -6.87 -1.01 8.49
CA ASP A 174 -7.80 -2.11 8.73
C ASP A 174 -7.17 -3.47 8.39
N GLY A 175 -7.66 -4.53 9.05
CA GLY A 175 -7.12 -5.87 8.93
C GLY A 175 -7.60 -6.65 7.69
N GLU A 176 -7.02 -7.83 7.48
CA GLU A 176 -7.27 -8.69 6.31
C GLU A 176 -8.75 -9.09 6.10
N ASN A 177 -9.54 -9.15 7.17
CA ASN A 177 -10.96 -9.49 7.11
C ASN A 177 -11.87 -8.25 7.16
N SER A 178 -11.35 -7.10 6.77
CA SER A 178 -12.05 -5.83 6.82
C SER A 178 -13.11 -5.70 5.73
N ARG A 179 -14.07 -4.79 5.97
CA ARG A 179 -15.11 -4.46 4.98
C ARG A 179 -14.52 -3.91 3.68
N VAL A 180 -13.48 -3.08 3.78
CA VAL A 180 -12.84 -2.48 2.60
C VAL A 180 -12.11 -3.53 1.75
N LEU A 181 -11.41 -4.49 2.36
CA LEU A 181 -10.77 -5.58 1.60
C LEU A 181 -11.80 -6.54 1.01
N HIS A 182 -12.89 -6.81 1.72
CA HIS A 182 -14.00 -7.60 1.18
C HIS A 182 -14.68 -6.89 0.00
N TRP A 183 -14.86 -5.57 0.08
CA TRP A 183 -15.41 -4.75 -0.99
C TRP A 183 -14.53 -4.80 -2.27
N LEU A 184 -13.19 -4.74 -2.12
CA LEU A 184 -12.24 -4.94 -3.21
C LEU A 184 -12.29 -6.38 -3.77
N GLN A 185 -12.40 -7.38 -2.91
CA GLN A 185 -12.51 -8.79 -3.31
C GLN A 185 -13.76 -9.05 -4.15
N GLN A 186 -14.90 -8.46 -3.81
CA GLN A 186 -16.12 -8.55 -4.61
C GLN A 186 -15.96 -7.98 -6.02
N ARG A 187 -14.94 -7.16 -6.25
CA ARG A 187 -14.55 -6.58 -7.55
C ARG A 187 -13.43 -7.35 -8.25
N GLY A 188 -13.16 -8.58 -7.78
CA GLY A 188 -12.15 -9.46 -8.35
C GLY A 188 -10.72 -9.17 -7.89
N MET A 189 -10.51 -8.19 -7.01
CA MET A 189 -9.18 -7.87 -6.51
C MET A 189 -8.70 -8.90 -5.48
N VAL A 190 -7.39 -9.12 -5.42
CA VAL A 190 -6.77 -10.13 -4.56
C VAL A 190 -5.71 -9.49 -3.67
N ASN A 191 -5.77 -9.73 -2.35
CA ASN A 191 -4.71 -9.30 -1.43
C ASN A 191 -3.46 -10.19 -1.59
N ALA A 192 -2.31 -9.58 -1.84
CA ALA A 192 -1.06 -10.28 -2.12
C ALA A 192 -0.48 -10.97 -0.89
N LEU A 193 -0.34 -10.24 0.22
CA LEU A 193 0.41 -10.67 1.38
C LEU A 193 -0.08 -11.99 1.99
N PRO A 194 -1.40 -12.23 2.21
CA PRO A 194 -1.88 -13.47 2.83
C PRO A 194 -1.60 -14.75 2.03
N GLN A 195 -1.23 -14.61 0.76
CA GLN A 195 -0.88 -15.76 -0.08
C GLN A 195 0.50 -16.34 0.26
N PHE A 196 1.42 -15.51 0.80
CA PHE A 196 2.82 -15.86 1.05
C PHE A 196 3.20 -15.77 2.52
N ASP A 197 2.62 -14.83 3.25
CA ASP A 197 2.86 -14.58 4.67
C ASP A 197 1.51 -14.37 5.37
N ARG A 198 1.28 -15.06 6.48
CA ARG A 198 0.02 -14.99 7.24
C ARG A 198 0.18 -14.50 8.66
N SER A 199 1.40 -14.30 9.11
CA SER A 199 1.68 -14.06 10.53
C SER A 199 2.42 -12.76 10.81
N THR A 200 3.27 -12.30 9.90
CA THR A 200 4.09 -11.11 10.14
C THR A 200 3.20 -9.87 10.16
N PRO A 201 3.16 -9.11 11.25
CA PRO A 201 2.41 -7.87 11.32
C PRO A 201 3.07 -6.80 10.46
N THR A 202 2.25 -5.88 9.93
CA THR A 202 2.74 -4.69 9.21
C THR A 202 2.76 -3.44 10.10
N TRP A 203 2.16 -3.51 11.28
CA TRP A 203 2.12 -2.43 12.26
C TRP A 203 2.31 -2.94 13.68
N LYS A 204 3.07 -2.19 14.50
CA LYS A 204 3.30 -2.47 15.91
C LYS A 204 3.31 -1.20 16.73
N TRP A 205 2.58 -1.20 17.82
CA TRP A 205 2.57 -0.14 18.81
C TRP A 205 2.94 -0.65 20.19
N LYS A 206 4.00 -0.10 20.76
CA LYS A 206 4.38 -0.37 22.15
C LYS A 206 3.58 0.53 23.08
N THR A 207 2.80 -0.08 23.97
CA THR A 207 2.20 0.59 25.11
C THR A 207 3.00 0.31 26.37
N SER A 208 2.63 0.92 27.51
CA SER A 208 3.27 0.66 28.80
C SER A 208 3.07 -0.79 29.30
N VAL A 209 2.06 -1.49 28.80
CA VAL A 209 1.66 -2.82 29.31
C VAL A 209 1.79 -3.94 28.27
N ALA A 210 1.77 -3.62 26.96
CA ALA A 210 1.79 -4.62 25.91
C ALA A 210 2.26 -4.03 24.55
N THR A 211 2.65 -4.90 23.64
CA THR A 211 2.82 -4.52 22.23
C THR A 211 1.59 -4.96 21.46
N LEU A 212 0.89 -3.99 20.87
CA LEU A 212 -0.18 -4.26 19.92
C LEU A 212 0.44 -4.47 18.54
N SER A 213 -0.09 -5.40 17.77
CA SER A 213 0.35 -5.63 16.40
C SER A 213 -0.82 -6.02 15.51
N ARG A 214 -0.78 -5.54 14.26
CA ARG A 214 -1.81 -5.77 13.26
C ARG A 214 -1.21 -5.80 11.86
N ARG A 215 -2.00 -6.22 10.89
CA ARG A 215 -1.74 -6.08 9.47
C ARG A 215 -2.67 -5.02 8.92
N MET A 216 -2.15 -3.83 8.72
CA MET A 216 -2.91 -2.65 8.28
C MET A 216 -2.49 -2.20 6.88
N ASP A 217 -1.30 -2.62 6.44
CA ASP A 217 -0.74 -2.27 5.15
C ASP A 217 -0.94 -3.42 4.17
N HIS A 218 -1.47 -3.12 3.01
CA HIS A 218 -1.82 -4.12 2.01
C HIS A 218 -1.37 -3.71 0.60
N VAL A 219 -1.11 -4.72 -0.23
CA VAL A 219 -1.00 -4.61 -1.68
C VAL A 219 -2.06 -5.51 -2.29
N VAL A 220 -3.04 -4.90 -2.94
CA VAL A 220 -4.19 -5.60 -3.55
C VAL A 220 -4.10 -5.42 -5.06
N TYR A 221 -4.33 -6.45 -5.84
CA TYR A 221 -4.09 -6.46 -7.27
C TYR A 221 -5.26 -7.05 -8.07
N SER A 222 -5.42 -6.56 -9.30
CA SER A 222 -6.43 -7.00 -10.24
C SER A 222 -6.04 -8.32 -10.94
N PRO A 223 -7.00 -9.13 -11.45
CA PRO A 223 -6.76 -10.49 -11.96
C PRO A 223 -5.85 -10.55 -13.20
N GLU A 224 -5.63 -9.44 -13.90
CA GLU A 224 -4.68 -9.34 -15.02
C GLU A 224 -3.22 -9.44 -14.57
N LEU A 225 -2.98 -9.34 -13.26
CA LEU A 225 -1.67 -9.48 -12.65
C LEU A 225 -1.57 -10.82 -11.91
N HIS A 226 -0.37 -11.38 -11.90
CA HIS A 226 -0.04 -12.58 -11.14
C HIS A 226 1.01 -12.24 -10.08
N CYS A 227 0.66 -12.38 -8.81
CA CYS A 227 1.59 -12.16 -7.71
C CYS A 227 2.56 -13.34 -7.57
N ARG A 228 3.86 -13.08 -7.68
CA ARG A 228 4.94 -14.07 -7.59
C ARG A 228 5.50 -14.20 -6.17
N SER A 229 5.49 -13.11 -5.44
CA SER A 229 5.89 -13.05 -4.03
C SER A 229 5.30 -11.83 -3.35
N ALA A 230 5.05 -11.94 -2.05
CA ALA A 230 4.78 -10.80 -1.18
C ALA A 230 5.37 -11.07 0.21
N ARG A 231 5.92 -10.03 0.85
CA ARG A 231 6.54 -10.13 2.18
C ARG A 231 6.47 -8.83 2.93
N VAL A 232 6.56 -8.93 4.24
CA VAL A 232 6.83 -7.80 5.14
C VAL A 232 8.34 -7.66 5.33
N ILE A 233 8.86 -6.44 5.24
CA ILE A 233 10.24 -6.12 5.60
C ILE A 233 10.24 -5.66 7.05
N SER A 234 10.57 -6.56 7.98
CA SER A 234 10.53 -6.30 9.43
C SER A 234 11.74 -5.45 9.87
N ALA A 235 11.86 -4.25 9.31
CA ALA A 235 12.92 -3.29 9.58
C ALA A 235 12.37 -1.86 9.52
N GLY A 236 13.08 -0.92 10.11
CA GLY A 236 12.74 0.50 10.11
C GLY A 236 12.37 1.04 11.49
N ALA A 237 12.30 2.36 11.59
CA ALA A 237 11.97 3.09 12.79
C ALA A 237 10.48 3.53 12.84
N SER A 238 9.75 3.38 11.74
CA SER A 238 8.30 3.56 11.73
C SER A 238 7.63 2.50 12.58
N ASP A 239 6.47 2.81 13.12
CA ASP A 239 5.58 1.81 13.72
C ASP A 239 4.92 0.90 12.68
N HIS A 240 5.02 1.26 11.38
CA HIS A 240 4.68 0.41 10.24
C HIS A 240 5.91 -0.26 9.64
N PHE A 241 5.71 -1.45 9.07
CA PHE A 241 6.70 -2.20 8.30
C PHE A 241 6.33 -2.22 6.83
N PRO A 242 7.30 -1.98 5.92
CA PRO A 242 7.04 -2.01 4.50
C PRO A 242 6.51 -3.36 4.00
N VAL A 243 5.58 -3.32 3.06
CA VAL A 243 5.10 -4.49 2.33
C VAL A 243 5.61 -4.43 0.90
N GLU A 244 6.37 -5.46 0.50
CA GLU A 244 6.87 -5.65 -0.85
C GLU A 244 6.05 -6.73 -1.56
N ALA A 245 5.71 -6.50 -2.84
CA ALA A 245 5.10 -7.50 -3.70
C ALA A 245 5.68 -7.45 -5.11
N VAL A 246 5.76 -8.62 -5.77
CA VAL A 246 6.31 -8.76 -7.12
C VAL A 246 5.26 -9.38 -8.03
N PHE A 247 5.06 -8.75 -9.19
CA PHE A 247 4.02 -9.10 -10.15
C PHE A 247 4.58 -9.39 -11.54
N THR A 248 3.92 -10.31 -12.24
CA THR A 248 4.01 -10.51 -13.68
C THR A 248 2.63 -10.36 -14.30
N ARG A 249 2.54 -10.24 -15.63
CA ARG A 249 1.24 -10.38 -16.29
C ARG A 249 0.70 -11.79 -16.13
N THR A 250 -0.59 -11.90 -15.90
CA THR A 250 -1.27 -13.18 -16.05
C THR A 250 -1.20 -13.59 -17.51
N PRO A 251 -0.72 -14.81 -17.83
CA PRO A 251 -0.73 -15.29 -19.21
C PRO A 251 -2.17 -15.21 -19.75
N MET A 252 -2.35 -14.56 -20.90
CA MET A 252 -3.63 -14.66 -21.59
C MET A 252 -3.86 -16.14 -21.92
N ALA A 253 -5.00 -16.70 -21.51
CA ALA A 253 -5.40 -17.99 -22.00
C ALA A 253 -5.41 -17.90 -23.54
N SER A 254 -4.56 -18.69 -24.20
CA SER A 254 -4.60 -18.79 -25.65
C SER A 254 -6.03 -19.18 -26.03
N ALA A 255 -6.71 -18.32 -26.76
CA ALA A 255 -8.00 -18.65 -27.34
C ALA A 255 -7.80 -19.92 -28.18
N ARG A 256 -8.40 -21.02 -27.73
CA ARG A 256 -8.49 -22.26 -28.48
C ARG A 256 -9.64 -22.15 -29.47
#